data_f3173f95d1d3e4c2dde035e51de082a4
#
_entry.id   f3173f95d1d3e4c2dde035e51de082a4
#
_cell.length_a   1.000
_cell.length_b   1.000
_cell.length_c   1.000
_cell.angle_alpha   90.00
_cell.angle_beta   90.00
_cell.angle_gamma   90.00
#
_symmetry.space_group_name_H-M   'P 1'
#
loop_
_entity.id
_entity.type
_entity.pdbx_description
1 polymer ?
#
loop_
_entity_poly.entity_id
_entity_poly.type
_entity_poly.pdbx_seq_one_letter_code
_entity_poly.pdbx_strand_id
1 'polypeptide(L)'
;MSNEKIIDNNDEMRLDGMSEVNIDKMVDASEHHLIDDEEVRMLMDELEKACAEKFSEDDMARLKKAMNFAYKAHLPQKRESGEPYIIHPLAVAKMLFEMGMDTNTVIAGLLHDVVEDCDGITVEDIAREFGTDIAEMVDGVTKLTKTGKSDIISKEEAQAENLRKMFLAIAKDVRVVIIKLTDRLHNMRTLEYCKPEKRQRKAREVLDVYAPLASRFGMGAIKCEMEDLSLIHISEPTRLALI
;
A
#
# COMPACT_ATOMS: atom_id res chain seq x y z
N MET A 1 -47.05 -14.96 -46.94
CA MET A 1 -45.82 -15.60 -46.51
C MET A 1 -44.97 -14.51 -45.89
N SER A 2 -45.05 -14.43 -44.59
CA SER A 2 -44.61 -13.28 -43.81
C SER A 2 -43.20 -13.54 -43.29
N ASN A 3 -42.25 -12.64 -43.57
CA ASN A 3 -40.92 -12.62 -42.95
C ASN A 3 -41.02 -11.82 -41.68
N GLU A 4 -40.94 -12.46 -40.55
CA GLU A 4 -40.68 -11.83 -39.25
C GLU A 4 -39.19 -11.51 -39.11
N LYS A 5 -38.90 -10.22 -38.99
CA LYS A 5 -37.60 -9.70 -38.59
C LYS A 5 -37.51 -9.82 -37.07
N ILE A 6 -36.60 -10.61 -36.58
CA ILE A 6 -36.13 -10.61 -35.21
C ILE A 6 -35.26 -9.38 -35.04
N ILE A 7 -35.72 -8.43 -34.21
CA ILE A 7 -34.94 -7.26 -33.77
C ILE A 7 -34.16 -7.69 -32.52
N ASP A 8 -32.87 -7.76 -32.67
CA ASP A 8 -31.93 -7.95 -31.58
C ASP A 8 -31.74 -6.60 -30.86
N ASN A 9 -32.40 -6.43 -29.73
CA ASN A 9 -32.20 -5.29 -28.83
C ASN A 9 -31.12 -5.66 -27.80
N ASN A 10 -29.88 -5.53 -28.17
CA ASN A 10 -28.77 -5.36 -27.23
C ASN A 10 -28.48 -3.86 -27.12
N ASP A 11 -29.32 -3.15 -26.39
CA ASP A 11 -28.96 -1.85 -25.83
C ASP A 11 -27.94 -2.06 -24.73
N GLU A 12 -26.67 -1.95 -25.10
CA GLU A 12 -25.56 -1.69 -24.17
C GLU A 12 -25.87 -0.38 -23.43
N MET A 13 -26.38 -0.51 -22.22
CA MET A 13 -26.45 0.59 -21.27
C MET A 13 -25.01 0.97 -20.89
N ARG A 14 -24.39 1.86 -21.69
CA ARG A 14 -23.19 2.58 -21.31
C ARG A 14 -23.50 3.35 -20.04
N LEU A 15 -22.86 2.97 -18.95
CA LEU A 15 -22.79 3.77 -17.72
C LEU A 15 -21.90 5.01 -17.99
N ASP A 16 -22.47 5.99 -18.69
CA ASP A 16 -21.93 7.35 -18.76
C ASP A 16 -22.19 8.00 -17.40
N GLY A 17 -21.16 8.04 -16.54
CA GLY A 17 -21.26 8.68 -15.23
C GLY A 17 -20.07 8.52 -14.31
N MET A 18 -18.99 7.88 -14.74
CA MET A 18 -17.72 7.97 -13.99
C MET A 18 -17.07 9.30 -14.36
N SER A 19 -17.16 10.29 -13.46
CA SER A 19 -16.38 11.52 -13.57
C SER A 19 -14.90 11.14 -13.67
N GLU A 20 -14.22 11.55 -14.76
CA GLU A 20 -12.79 11.43 -14.90
C GLU A 20 -12.12 11.97 -13.63
N VAL A 21 -11.26 11.14 -12.99
CA VAL A 21 -10.51 11.55 -11.82
C VAL A 21 -9.63 12.73 -12.23
N ASN A 22 -9.92 13.91 -11.70
CA ASN A 22 -9.17 15.12 -12.03
C ASN A 22 -7.90 15.17 -11.17
N ILE A 23 -6.84 14.56 -11.68
CA ILE A 23 -5.54 14.44 -11.02
C ILE A 23 -4.93 15.81 -10.69
N ASP A 24 -5.15 16.83 -11.53
CA ASP A 24 -4.63 18.20 -11.28
C ASP A 24 -5.17 18.78 -9.96
N LYS A 25 -6.41 18.43 -9.58
CA LYS A 25 -6.97 18.82 -8.27
C LYS A 25 -6.41 18.02 -7.11
N MET A 26 -5.79 16.86 -7.35
CA MET A 26 -5.24 16.02 -6.30
C MET A 26 -3.84 16.47 -5.86
N VAL A 27 -3.14 17.24 -6.68
CA VAL A 27 -1.74 17.67 -6.42
C VAL A 27 -1.59 19.04 -5.79
N ASP A 28 -2.67 19.77 -5.51
CA ASP A 28 -2.59 21.09 -4.88
C ASP A 28 -2.14 21.00 -3.42
N ALA A 29 -0.89 21.37 -3.16
CA ALA A 29 -0.28 21.34 -1.84
C ALA A 29 -0.80 22.42 -0.88
N SER A 30 -1.54 23.44 -1.38
CA SER A 30 -2.06 24.55 -0.58
C SER A 30 -3.25 24.16 0.31
N GLU A 31 -3.90 23.01 0.02
CA GLU A 31 -5.12 22.58 0.69
C GLU A 31 -4.91 21.70 1.94
N HIS A 32 -3.67 21.50 2.39
CA HIS A 32 -3.36 20.67 3.56
C HIS A 32 -4.14 21.08 4.83
N HIS A 33 -4.42 22.35 5.00
CA HIS A 33 -5.20 22.90 6.12
C HIS A 33 -6.72 22.61 6.04
N LEU A 34 -7.21 22.10 4.92
CA LEU A 34 -8.63 21.75 4.71
C LEU A 34 -8.95 20.28 5.03
N ILE A 35 -8.00 19.55 5.63
CA ILE A 35 -8.22 18.16 6.07
C ILE A 35 -9.12 18.19 7.30
N ASP A 36 -10.33 17.65 7.18
CA ASP A 36 -11.32 17.62 8.26
C ASP A 36 -10.96 16.65 9.39
N ASP A 37 -10.17 15.61 9.10
CA ASP A 37 -9.73 14.62 10.08
C ASP A 37 -8.50 15.13 10.85
N GLU A 38 -8.70 15.43 12.15
CA GLU A 38 -7.64 16.00 13.01
C GLU A 38 -6.48 15.02 13.21
N GLU A 39 -6.76 13.71 13.31
CA GLU A 39 -5.73 12.68 13.47
C GLU A 39 -4.84 12.59 12.23
N VAL A 40 -5.45 12.57 11.04
CA VAL A 40 -4.72 12.55 9.78
C VAL A 40 -3.82 13.79 9.65
N ARG A 41 -4.36 14.98 9.97
CA ARG A 41 -3.60 16.23 9.91
C ARG A 41 -2.40 16.20 10.86
N MET A 42 -2.58 15.72 12.09
CA MET A 42 -1.49 15.59 13.06
C MET A 42 -0.38 14.65 12.55
N LEU A 43 -0.74 13.51 11.96
CA LEU A 43 0.23 12.56 11.40
C LEU A 43 1.00 13.13 10.20
N MET A 44 0.34 13.91 9.35
CA MET A 44 0.99 14.60 8.24
C MET A 44 1.96 15.67 8.74
N ASP A 45 1.54 16.48 9.73
CA ASP A 45 2.39 17.49 10.36
C ASP A 45 3.61 16.87 11.06
N GLU A 46 3.45 15.72 11.72
CA GLU A 46 4.55 14.99 12.33
C GLU A 46 5.57 14.50 11.29
N LEU A 47 5.09 13.93 10.19
CA LEU A 47 5.96 13.47 9.09
C LEU A 47 6.70 14.64 8.46
N GLU A 48 6.02 15.77 8.22
CA GLU A 48 6.65 16.98 7.69
C GLU A 48 7.74 17.50 8.61
N LYS A 49 7.47 17.64 9.91
CA LYS A 49 8.46 18.11 10.88
C LYS A 49 9.68 17.21 10.93
N ALA A 50 9.46 15.87 10.92
CA ALA A 50 10.56 14.93 10.95
C ALA A 50 11.41 15.03 9.68
N CYS A 51 10.80 15.11 8.50
CA CYS A 51 11.50 15.18 7.22
C CYS A 51 12.22 16.51 7.00
N ALA A 52 11.68 17.63 7.50
CA ALA A 52 12.25 18.96 7.33
C ALA A 52 13.69 19.10 7.88
N GLU A 53 14.08 18.24 8.81
CA GLU A 53 15.45 18.24 9.36
C GLU A 53 16.49 17.65 8.38
N LYS A 54 16.06 16.86 7.39
CA LYS A 54 16.96 16.09 6.51
C LYS A 54 16.75 16.36 5.03
N PHE A 55 15.54 16.70 4.62
CA PHE A 55 15.18 16.88 3.22
C PHE A 55 15.35 18.33 2.77
N SER A 56 15.69 18.52 1.50
CA SER A 56 15.75 19.85 0.89
C SER A 56 14.36 20.50 0.78
N GLU A 57 14.29 21.81 0.53
CA GLU A 57 13.01 22.51 0.32
C GLU A 57 12.24 21.94 -0.87
N ASP A 58 12.93 21.57 -1.96
CA ASP A 58 12.33 20.94 -3.14
C ASP A 58 11.77 19.55 -2.80
N ASP A 59 12.51 18.74 -2.03
CA ASP A 59 12.05 17.44 -1.58
C ASP A 59 10.85 17.55 -0.64
N MET A 60 10.85 18.54 0.23
CA MET A 60 9.70 18.82 1.10
C MET A 60 8.46 19.23 0.31
N ALA A 61 8.61 20.03 -0.75
CA ALA A 61 7.50 20.38 -1.62
C ALA A 61 6.93 19.14 -2.33
N ARG A 62 7.80 18.23 -2.81
CA ARG A 62 7.40 16.95 -3.42
C ARG A 62 6.71 16.02 -2.42
N LEU A 63 7.21 15.93 -1.19
CA LEU A 63 6.62 15.14 -0.12
C LEU A 63 5.20 15.64 0.22
N LYS A 64 5.02 16.95 0.40
CA LYS A 64 3.71 17.58 0.65
C LYS A 64 2.71 17.29 -0.48
N LYS A 65 3.16 17.44 -1.73
CA LYS A 65 2.37 17.07 -2.90
C LYS A 65 1.92 15.61 -2.86
N ALA A 66 2.83 14.69 -2.52
CA ALA A 66 2.52 13.26 -2.43
C ALA A 66 1.55 12.93 -1.28
N MET A 67 1.69 13.57 -0.11
CA MET A 67 0.76 13.40 1.01
C MET A 67 -0.66 13.85 0.64
N ASN A 68 -0.81 15.01 0.02
CA ASN A 68 -2.12 15.49 -0.43
C ASN A 68 -2.73 14.61 -1.51
N PHE A 69 -1.91 14.13 -2.45
CA PHE A 69 -2.34 13.21 -3.49
C PHE A 69 -2.86 11.89 -2.89
N ALA A 70 -2.06 11.26 -2.01
CA ALA A 70 -2.44 10.01 -1.35
C ALA A 70 -3.69 10.20 -0.49
N TYR A 71 -3.81 11.31 0.25
CA TYR A 71 -4.98 11.63 1.05
C TYR A 71 -6.25 11.69 0.18
N LYS A 72 -6.22 12.48 -0.90
CA LYS A 72 -7.37 12.63 -1.80
C LYS A 72 -7.72 11.31 -2.50
N ALA A 73 -6.71 10.51 -2.89
CA ALA A 73 -6.91 9.21 -3.50
C ALA A 73 -7.64 8.22 -2.57
N HIS A 74 -7.27 8.19 -1.29
CA HIS A 74 -7.84 7.27 -0.30
C HIS A 74 -9.03 7.84 0.49
N LEU A 75 -9.52 9.03 0.16
CA LEU A 75 -10.54 9.74 0.93
C LEU A 75 -11.81 8.92 1.23
N PRO A 76 -12.37 8.11 0.29
CA PRO A 76 -13.54 7.28 0.55
C PRO A 76 -13.23 5.99 1.31
N GLN A 77 -11.95 5.66 1.54
CA GLN A 77 -11.56 4.34 2.03
C GLN A 77 -11.31 4.34 3.54
N LYS A 78 -11.68 3.22 4.17
CA LYS A 78 -11.42 2.94 5.59
C LYS A 78 -10.75 1.59 5.77
N ARG A 79 -9.92 1.47 6.80
CA ARG A 79 -9.34 0.21 7.23
C ARG A 79 -10.34 -0.67 7.98
N GLU A 80 -9.99 -1.94 8.24
CA GLU A 80 -10.82 -2.85 9.06
C GLU A 80 -10.98 -2.36 10.51
N SER A 81 -10.08 -1.51 11.01
CA SER A 81 -10.17 -0.79 12.28
C SER A 81 -11.23 0.32 12.30
N GLY A 82 -11.67 0.78 11.11
CA GLY A 82 -12.60 1.90 10.93
C GLY A 82 -11.94 3.27 10.71
N GLU A 83 -10.63 3.37 10.89
CA GLU A 83 -9.83 4.58 10.66
C GLU A 83 -9.69 4.93 9.17
N PRO A 84 -9.42 6.19 8.79
CA PRO A 84 -9.11 6.58 7.42
C PRO A 84 -7.93 5.78 6.86
N TYR A 85 -8.05 5.31 5.60
CA TYR A 85 -7.03 4.45 5.00
C TYR A 85 -5.66 5.12 4.91
N ILE A 86 -5.62 6.44 4.70
CA ILE A 86 -4.38 7.23 4.56
C ILE A 86 -3.42 7.12 5.75
N ILE A 87 -3.91 6.76 6.94
CA ILE A 87 -3.07 6.54 8.15
C ILE A 87 -2.02 5.47 7.86
N HIS A 88 -2.36 4.44 7.10
CA HIS A 88 -1.42 3.39 6.72
C HIS A 88 -0.26 3.88 5.84
N PRO A 89 -0.48 4.50 4.67
CA PRO A 89 0.60 5.06 3.87
C PRO A 89 1.46 6.08 4.63
N LEU A 90 0.87 6.92 5.47
CA LEU A 90 1.62 7.87 6.31
C LEU A 90 2.55 7.14 7.29
N ALA A 91 2.07 6.10 7.95
CA ALA A 91 2.88 5.29 8.86
C ALA A 91 4.01 4.57 8.12
N VAL A 92 3.75 4.00 6.92
CA VAL A 92 4.77 3.37 6.08
C VAL A 92 5.85 4.38 5.68
N ALA A 93 5.46 5.58 5.23
CA ALA A 93 6.39 6.65 4.87
C ALA A 93 7.25 7.11 6.06
N LYS A 94 6.66 7.26 7.25
CA LYS A 94 7.37 7.60 8.48
C LYS A 94 8.41 6.54 8.83
N MET A 95 8.05 5.26 8.78
CA MET A 95 8.98 4.16 9.03
C MET A 95 10.14 4.13 8.02
N LEU A 96 9.87 4.36 6.73
CA LEU A 96 10.90 4.45 5.69
C LEU A 96 11.86 5.62 5.95
N PHE A 97 11.33 6.78 6.35
CA PHE A 97 12.14 7.93 6.74
C PHE A 97 13.01 7.63 7.97
N GLU A 98 12.47 7.00 9.01
CA GLU A 98 13.20 6.61 10.23
C GLU A 98 14.31 5.59 9.92
N MET A 99 14.14 4.75 8.92
CA MET A 99 15.18 3.85 8.40
C MET A 99 16.25 4.57 7.57
N GLY A 100 16.12 5.88 7.34
CA GLY A 100 17.08 6.69 6.58
C GLY A 100 16.97 6.51 5.07
N MET A 101 15.79 6.14 4.56
CA MET A 101 15.54 6.05 3.12
C MET A 101 15.51 7.45 2.48
N ASP A 102 15.82 7.49 1.18
CA ASP A 102 15.78 8.72 0.39
C ASP A 102 14.35 9.20 0.14
N THR A 103 14.23 10.48 -0.26
CA THR A 103 12.94 11.15 -0.51
C THR A 103 12.05 10.38 -1.50
N ASN A 104 12.63 9.84 -2.58
CA ASN A 104 11.87 9.10 -3.59
C ASN A 104 11.27 7.82 -3.00
N THR A 105 12.03 7.12 -2.15
CA THR A 105 11.56 5.91 -1.46
C THR A 105 10.43 6.23 -0.46
N VAL A 106 10.56 7.32 0.29
CA VAL A 106 9.50 7.78 1.23
C VAL A 106 8.23 8.15 0.47
N ILE A 107 8.34 8.89 -0.63
CA ILE A 107 7.20 9.24 -1.49
C ILE A 107 6.58 7.98 -2.13
N ALA A 108 7.39 7.04 -2.61
CA ALA A 108 6.88 5.76 -3.13
C ALA A 108 6.13 4.97 -2.04
N GLY A 109 6.59 5.04 -0.78
CA GLY A 109 5.88 4.47 0.37
C GLY A 109 4.53 5.14 0.66
N LEU A 110 4.39 6.44 0.44
CA LEU A 110 3.10 7.14 0.52
C LEU A 110 2.13 6.73 -0.59
N LEU A 111 2.66 6.40 -1.78
CA LEU A 111 1.87 6.16 -2.98
C LEU A 111 1.70 4.68 -3.31
N HIS A 112 2.24 3.75 -2.49
CA HIS A 112 2.40 2.35 -2.85
C HIS A 112 1.08 1.61 -3.14
N ASP A 113 -0.01 1.98 -2.48
CA ASP A 113 -1.33 1.37 -2.65
C ASP A 113 -2.26 2.15 -3.61
N VAL A 114 -1.87 3.37 -4.03
CA VAL A 114 -2.75 4.25 -4.81
C VAL A 114 -3.14 3.64 -6.16
N VAL A 115 -2.19 2.99 -6.85
CA VAL A 115 -2.45 2.34 -8.15
C VAL A 115 -3.22 1.02 -8.01
N GLU A 116 -3.12 0.36 -6.84
CA GLU A 116 -3.82 -0.91 -6.60
C GLU A 116 -5.24 -0.71 -6.10
N ASP A 117 -5.43 0.25 -5.18
CA ASP A 117 -6.65 0.38 -4.37
C ASP A 117 -7.51 1.59 -4.74
N CYS A 118 -7.03 2.48 -5.64
CA CYS A 118 -7.80 3.66 -6.06
C CYS A 118 -8.14 3.59 -7.56
N ASP A 119 -9.43 3.63 -7.87
CA ASP A 119 -9.90 3.57 -9.25
C ASP A 119 -9.47 4.82 -10.05
N GLY A 120 -9.07 4.61 -11.29
CA GLY A 120 -8.78 5.68 -12.25
C GLY A 120 -7.39 6.32 -12.10
N ILE A 121 -6.53 5.82 -11.22
CA ILE A 121 -5.13 6.27 -11.09
C ILE A 121 -4.20 5.19 -11.65
N THR A 122 -3.33 5.58 -12.57
CA THR A 122 -2.40 4.68 -13.27
C THR A 122 -0.95 4.93 -12.89
N VAL A 123 -0.08 3.99 -13.23
CA VAL A 123 1.38 4.17 -13.07
C VAL A 123 1.89 5.36 -13.89
N GLU A 124 1.30 5.58 -15.06
CA GLU A 124 1.62 6.71 -15.95
C GLU A 124 1.28 8.06 -15.31
N ASP A 125 0.19 8.12 -14.52
CA ASP A 125 -0.17 9.31 -13.77
C ASP A 125 0.85 9.60 -12.66
N ILE A 126 1.27 8.56 -11.93
CA ILE A 126 2.35 8.70 -10.94
C ILE A 126 3.66 9.16 -11.61
N ALA A 127 4.00 8.61 -12.79
CA ALA A 127 5.20 9.00 -13.52
C ALA A 127 5.15 10.49 -13.95
N ARG A 128 4.00 10.95 -14.39
CA ARG A 128 3.78 12.35 -14.80
C ARG A 128 3.93 13.32 -13.62
N GLU A 129 3.33 12.97 -12.47
CA GLU A 129 3.26 13.86 -11.31
C GLU A 129 4.50 13.82 -10.41
N PHE A 130 5.13 12.64 -10.26
CA PHE A 130 6.19 12.40 -9.28
C PHE A 130 7.49 11.90 -9.90
N GLY A 131 7.50 11.60 -11.21
CA GLY A 131 8.66 11.11 -11.95
C GLY A 131 8.73 9.59 -12.05
N THR A 132 9.52 9.13 -13.02
CA THR A 132 9.60 7.71 -13.41
C THR A 132 10.19 6.82 -12.32
N ASP A 133 11.16 7.31 -11.54
CA ASP A 133 11.80 6.54 -10.46
C ASP A 133 10.77 6.13 -9.39
N ILE A 134 9.91 7.06 -8.95
CA ILE A 134 8.83 6.79 -7.99
C ILE A 134 7.78 5.86 -8.59
N ALA A 135 7.37 6.11 -9.84
CA ALA A 135 6.38 5.29 -10.53
C ALA A 135 6.85 3.84 -10.70
N GLU A 136 8.13 3.61 -11.01
CA GLU A 136 8.71 2.27 -11.12
C GLU A 136 8.73 1.53 -9.78
N MET A 137 8.99 2.22 -8.66
CA MET A 137 8.90 1.63 -7.33
C MET A 137 7.46 1.25 -6.98
N VAL A 138 6.49 2.15 -7.20
CA VAL A 138 5.06 1.89 -6.97
C VAL A 138 4.57 0.70 -7.80
N ASP A 139 4.87 0.67 -9.10
CA ASP A 139 4.55 -0.46 -10.00
C ASP A 139 5.17 -1.77 -9.51
N GLY A 140 6.42 -1.70 -9.05
CA GLY A 140 7.13 -2.86 -8.47
C GLY A 140 6.42 -3.41 -7.24
N VAL A 141 6.00 -2.57 -6.31
CA VAL A 141 5.25 -2.97 -5.09
C VAL A 141 3.90 -3.57 -5.47
N THR A 142 3.15 -2.94 -6.36
CA THR A 142 1.85 -3.42 -6.86
C THR A 142 1.97 -4.82 -7.49
N LYS A 143 3.00 -5.05 -8.31
CA LYS A 143 3.26 -6.37 -8.93
C LYS A 143 3.59 -7.46 -7.91
N LEU A 144 4.24 -7.11 -6.80
CA LEU A 144 4.48 -8.05 -5.72
C LEU A 144 3.19 -8.44 -4.97
N THR A 145 2.21 -7.55 -4.90
CA THR A 145 0.93 -7.78 -4.21
C THR A 145 0.00 -8.70 -5.02
N LYS A 146 -0.06 -8.54 -6.34
CA LYS A 146 -0.99 -9.26 -7.24
C LYS A 146 -0.73 -10.77 -7.40
N THR A 147 0.13 -11.36 -6.58
CA THR A 147 0.53 -12.75 -6.64
C THR A 147 -0.33 -13.63 -5.73
N GLY A 148 -1.44 -14.14 -6.15
CA GLY A 148 -2.19 -15.09 -5.31
C GLY A 148 -3.63 -15.37 -5.69
N LYS A 149 -4.10 -14.89 -6.84
CA LYS A 149 -5.50 -15.08 -7.28
C LYS A 149 -5.68 -16.15 -8.37
N SER A 150 -4.78 -17.13 -8.51
CA SER A 150 -5.08 -18.28 -9.38
C SER A 150 -5.50 -19.46 -8.53
N ASP A 151 -6.74 -19.87 -8.64
CA ASP A 151 -7.41 -20.96 -7.93
C ASP A 151 -6.89 -22.38 -8.29
N ILE A 152 -5.76 -22.49 -9.01
CA ILE A 152 -5.29 -23.73 -9.63
C ILE A 152 -3.90 -24.15 -9.11
N ILE A 153 -3.23 -23.30 -8.30
CA ILE A 153 -1.83 -23.53 -7.90
C ILE A 153 -1.78 -23.98 -6.44
N SER A 154 -0.94 -24.98 -6.13
CA SER A 154 -0.72 -25.41 -4.76
C SER A 154 -0.15 -24.27 -3.90
N LYS A 155 -0.30 -24.37 -2.57
CA LYS A 155 0.21 -23.34 -1.65
C LYS A 155 1.73 -23.17 -1.77
N GLU A 156 2.44 -24.29 -1.97
CA GLU A 156 3.89 -24.33 -2.16
C GLU A 156 4.32 -23.64 -3.47
N GLU A 157 3.60 -23.87 -4.56
CA GLU A 157 3.86 -23.22 -5.84
C GLU A 157 3.59 -21.72 -5.78
N ALA A 158 2.52 -21.30 -5.09
CA ALA A 158 2.22 -19.87 -4.87
C ALA A 158 3.31 -19.19 -4.06
N GLN A 159 3.85 -19.83 -3.01
CA GLN A 159 4.98 -19.31 -2.24
C GLN A 159 6.26 -19.21 -3.08
N ALA A 160 6.56 -20.22 -3.88
CA ALA A 160 7.74 -20.22 -4.76
C ALA A 160 7.65 -19.10 -5.81
N GLU A 161 6.48 -18.86 -6.40
CA GLU A 161 6.27 -17.78 -7.37
C GLU A 161 6.37 -16.40 -6.69
N ASN A 162 5.88 -16.24 -5.46
CA ASN A 162 6.05 -15.02 -4.68
C ASN A 162 7.54 -14.72 -4.43
N LEU A 163 8.30 -15.71 -3.98
CA LEU A 163 9.74 -15.56 -3.78
C LEU A 163 10.47 -15.22 -5.09
N ARG A 164 10.11 -15.88 -6.19
CA ARG A 164 10.69 -15.58 -7.51
C ARG A 164 10.45 -14.12 -7.91
N LYS A 165 9.23 -13.61 -7.77
CA LYS A 165 8.91 -12.20 -8.06
C LYS A 165 9.66 -11.24 -7.17
N MET A 166 9.80 -11.56 -5.88
CA MET A 166 10.61 -10.77 -4.96
C MET A 166 12.08 -10.72 -5.40
N PHE A 167 12.67 -11.84 -5.82
CA PHE A 167 14.04 -11.85 -6.33
C PHE A 167 14.19 -11.04 -7.61
N LEU A 168 13.21 -11.08 -8.51
CA LEU A 168 13.22 -10.25 -9.72
C LEU A 168 13.08 -8.75 -9.39
N ALA A 169 12.24 -8.40 -8.41
CA ALA A 169 12.12 -7.02 -7.94
C ALA A 169 13.41 -6.53 -7.29
N ILE A 170 14.06 -7.36 -6.45
CA ILE A 170 15.36 -7.06 -5.83
C ILE A 170 16.43 -6.79 -6.90
N ALA A 171 16.46 -7.60 -7.95
CA ALA A 171 17.43 -7.43 -9.03
C ALA A 171 17.21 -6.12 -9.81
N LYS A 172 15.98 -5.61 -9.84
CA LYS A 172 15.64 -4.35 -10.48
C LYS A 172 15.86 -3.15 -9.55
N ASP A 173 15.26 -3.17 -8.36
CA ASP A 173 15.38 -2.13 -7.34
C ASP A 173 15.07 -2.68 -5.94
N VAL A 174 16.07 -2.73 -5.08
CA VAL A 174 15.93 -3.24 -3.71
C VAL A 174 14.93 -2.42 -2.86
N ARG A 175 14.74 -1.13 -3.18
CA ARG A 175 13.82 -0.23 -2.46
C ARG A 175 12.39 -0.74 -2.50
N VAL A 176 11.98 -1.38 -3.60
CA VAL A 176 10.65 -2.01 -3.75
C VAL A 176 10.40 -3.04 -2.63
N VAL A 177 11.40 -3.86 -2.32
CA VAL A 177 11.27 -4.86 -1.26
C VAL A 177 11.30 -4.24 0.13
N ILE A 178 12.10 -3.18 0.33
CA ILE A 178 12.12 -2.44 1.60
C ILE A 178 10.74 -1.82 1.87
N ILE A 179 10.13 -1.17 0.88
CA ILE A 179 8.77 -0.63 0.98
C ILE A 179 7.79 -1.76 1.34
N LYS A 180 7.88 -2.91 0.65
CA LYS A 180 6.98 -4.04 0.91
C LYS A 180 7.14 -4.67 2.29
N LEU A 181 8.37 -4.75 2.81
CA LEU A 181 8.62 -5.21 4.18
C LEU A 181 8.03 -4.24 5.21
N THR A 182 8.18 -2.94 4.97
CA THR A 182 7.63 -1.89 5.83
C THR A 182 6.10 -1.90 5.82
N ASP A 183 5.48 -2.02 4.65
CA ASP A 183 4.03 -2.23 4.49
C ASP A 183 3.55 -3.44 5.31
N ARG A 184 4.21 -4.58 5.14
CA ARG A 184 3.86 -5.81 5.87
C ARG A 184 4.00 -5.67 7.38
N LEU A 185 5.06 -5.00 7.85
CA LEU A 185 5.23 -4.76 9.28
C LEU A 185 4.09 -3.88 9.84
N HIS A 186 3.73 -2.79 9.16
CA HIS A 186 2.61 -1.95 9.60
C HIS A 186 1.29 -2.73 9.59
N ASN A 187 1.04 -3.54 8.56
CA ASN A 187 -0.13 -4.41 8.52
C ASN A 187 -0.16 -5.43 9.67
N MET A 188 1.00 -5.91 10.16
CA MET A 188 1.06 -6.78 11.33
C MET A 188 0.71 -6.07 12.63
N ARG A 189 1.11 -4.80 12.79
CA ARG A 189 0.78 -3.97 13.96
C ARG A 189 -0.72 -3.72 14.12
N THR A 190 -1.47 -3.76 13.01
CA THR A 190 -2.93 -3.53 12.99
C THR A 190 -3.74 -4.80 12.72
N LEU A 191 -3.11 -5.98 12.80
CA LEU A 191 -3.71 -7.25 12.42
C LEU A 191 -4.81 -7.72 13.39
N GLU A 192 -4.86 -7.19 14.60
CA GLU A 192 -5.86 -7.51 15.63
C GLU A 192 -7.29 -7.20 15.18
N TYR A 193 -7.49 -6.22 14.32
CA TYR A 193 -8.82 -5.85 13.79
C TYR A 193 -9.32 -6.82 12.71
N CYS A 194 -8.46 -7.72 12.21
CA CYS A 194 -8.84 -8.71 11.22
C CYS A 194 -9.55 -9.93 11.86
N LYS A 195 -10.40 -10.61 11.05
CA LYS A 195 -11.01 -11.90 11.45
C LYS A 195 -9.92 -12.94 11.78
N PRO A 196 -10.17 -13.85 12.77
CA PRO A 196 -9.16 -14.80 13.25
C PRO A 196 -8.48 -15.61 12.13
N GLU A 197 -9.24 -16.11 11.16
CA GLU A 197 -8.69 -16.93 10.07
C GLU A 197 -7.77 -16.13 9.16
N LYS A 198 -8.14 -14.86 8.85
CA LYS A 198 -7.35 -13.94 8.05
C LYS A 198 -6.08 -13.56 8.81
N ARG A 199 -6.18 -13.31 10.13
CA ARG A 199 -5.08 -12.99 11.03
C ARG A 199 -4.03 -14.09 11.05
N GLN A 200 -4.43 -15.34 11.33
CA GLN A 200 -3.52 -16.49 11.36
C GLN A 200 -2.84 -16.74 10.02
N ARG A 201 -3.59 -16.62 8.91
CA ARG A 201 -3.03 -16.81 7.57
C ARG A 201 -1.95 -15.77 7.27
N LYS A 202 -2.23 -14.47 7.55
CA LYS A 202 -1.26 -13.38 7.32
C LYS A 202 -0.03 -13.52 8.23
N ALA A 203 -0.22 -13.88 9.50
CA ALA A 203 0.87 -14.10 10.44
C ALA A 203 1.80 -15.24 9.97
N ARG A 204 1.25 -16.36 9.49
CA ARG A 204 2.07 -17.46 8.92
C ARG A 204 2.80 -17.02 7.66
N GLU A 205 2.14 -16.30 6.75
CA GLU A 205 2.80 -15.75 5.55
C GLU A 205 4.02 -14.88 5.91
N VAL A 206 3.90 -14.07 6.97
CA VAL A 206 5.00 -13.22 7.44
C VAL A 206 6.16 -14.07 7.96
N LEU A 207 5.90 -15.10 8.77
CA LEU A 207 6.96 -16.01 9.26
C LEU A 207 7.63 -16.81 8.13
N ASP A 208 6.84 -17.28 7.16
CA ASP A 208 7.34 -18.16 6.10
C ASP A 208 8.13 -17.38 5.02
N VAL A 209 7.80 -16.10 4.79
CA VAL A 209 8.33 -15.34 3.65
C VAL A 209 9.01 -14.05 4.06
N TYR A 210 8.32 -13.15 4.76
CA TYR A 210 8.80 -11.77 4.96
C TYR A 210 9.88 -11.66 6.06
N ALA A 211 9.76 -12.37 7.17
CA ALA A 211 10.77 -12.34 8.24
C ALA A 211 12.12 -12.93 7.78
N PRO A 212 12.17 -14.08 7.08
CA PRO A 212 13.40 -14.57 6.45
C PRO A 212 13.99 -13.59 5.42
N LEU A 213 13.15 -12.90 4.67
CA LEU A 213 13.59 -11.90 3.70
C LEU A 213 14.21 -10.69 4.39
N ALA A 214 13.55 -10.14 5.43
CA ALA A 214 14.10 -9.06 6.24
C ALA A 214 15.47 -9.42 6.86
N SER A 215 15.62 -10.68 7.29
CA SER A 215 16.91 -11.19 7.79
C SER A 215 18.02 -11.13 6.75
N ARG A 216 17.72 -11.48 5.50
CA ARG A 216 18.72 -11.45 4.40
C ARG A 216 19.16 -10.05 4.03
N PHE A 217 18.31 -9.04 4.24
CA PHE A 217 18.66 -7.62 4.06
C PHE A 217 19.28 -6.99 5.30
N GLY A 218 19.55 -7.76 6.35
CA GLY A 218 20.13 -7.22 7.59
C GLY A 218 19.15 -6.34 8.39
N MET A 219 17.86 -6.37 8.07
CA MET A 219 16.80 -5.58 8.74
C MET A 219 16.37 -6.29 10.04
N GLY A 220 17.32 -6.50 10.97
CA GLY A 220 17.12 -7.32 12.16
C GLY A 220 15.97 -6.85 13.05
N ALA A 221 15.81 -5.55 13.25
CA ALA A 221 14.72 -4.99 14.05
C ALA A 221 13.34 -5.33 13.45
N ILE A 222 13.17 -5.13 12.14
CA ILE A 222 11.93 -5.46 11.42
C ILE A 222 11.66 -6.97 11.49
N LYS A 223 12.68 -7.81 11.28
CA LYS A 223 12.56 -9.26 11.41
C LYS A 223 12.03 -9.66 12.79
N CYS A 224 12.70 -9.21 13.87
CA CYS A 224 12.30 -9.56 15.23
C CYS A 224 10.87 -9.14 15.53
N GLU A 225 10.50 -7.90 15.18
CA GLU A 225 9.14 -7.41 15.41
C GLU A 225 8.09 -8.19 14.60
N MET A 226 8.39 -8.54 13.34
CA MET A 226 7.53 -9.39 12.53
C MET A 226 7.32 -10.77 13.14
N GLU A 227 8.39 -11.40 13.66
CA GLU A 227 8.33 -12.70 14.32
C GLU A 227 7.49 -12.64 15.60
N ASP A 228 7.74 -11.64 16.46
CA ASP A 228 7.01 -11.45 17.73
C ASP A 228 5.51 -11.23 17.47
N LEU A 229 5.15 -10.31 16.59
CA LEU A 229 3.75 -10.06 16.21
C LEU A 229 3.08 -11.30 15.61
N SER A 230 3.80 -12.06 14.77
CA SER A 230 3.27 -13.28 14.18
C SER A 230 2.98 -14.35 15.24
N LEU A 231 3.89 -14.53 16.19
CA LEU A 231 3.70 -15.49 17.28
C LEU A 231 2.51 -15.11 18.17
N ILE A 232 2.33 -13.82 18.48
CA ILE A 232 1.16 -13.33 19.21
C ILE A 232 -0.13 -13.72 18.47
N HIS A 233 -0.21 -13.44 17.17
CA HIS A 233 -1.42 -13.68 16.38
C HIS A 233 -1.69 -15.15 16.04
N ILE A 234 -0.68 -16.03 16.09
CA ILE A 234 -0.85 -17.48 15.91
C ILE A 234 -1.16 -18.16 17.26
N SER A 235 -0.49 -17.72 18.35
CA SER A 235 -0.54 -18.38 19.66
C SER A 235 -1.70 -17.93 20.54
N GLU A 236 -2.39 -16.81 20.23
CA GLU A 236 -3.63 -16.47 20.91
C GLU A 236 -4.75 -17.43 20.46
N PRO A 237 -4.95 -18.59 21.14
CA PRO A 237 -6.18 -19.31 21.00
C PRO A 237 -7.23 -18.43 21.69
N THR A 238 -8.08 -17.80 20.87
CA THR A 238 -9.42 -17.37 21.27
C THR A 238 -9.59 -17.16 22.78
N ARG A 239 -9.24 -15.99 23.30
CA ARG A 239 -9.65 -15.58 24.68
C ARG A 239 -11.17 -15.66 24.89
N LEU A 240 -11.93 -15.94 23.84
CA LEU A 240 -13.38 -16.13 23.81
C LEU A 240 -13.84 -17.61 24.00
N ALA A 241 -12.94 -18.56 24.11
CA ALA A 241 -13.30 -19.97 24.36
C ALA A 241 -13.17 -20.38 25.85
N LEU A 242 -12.94 -19.42 26.75
CA LEU A 242 -12.76 -19.66 28.20
C LEU A 242 -13.73 -18.84 29.07
N ILE A 243 -14.89 -18.48 28.50
CA ILE A 243 -16.01 -17.93 29.32
C ILE A 243 -17.24 -18.78 29.07
#